data_9c24327c817a18d484e0efb77619a15a
#
_entry.id   9c24327c817a18d484e0efb77619a15a
#
_cell.length_a   1.000
_cell.length_b   1.000
_cell.length_c   1.000
_cell.angle_alpha   90.00
_cell.angle_beta   90.00
_cell.angle_gamma   90.00
#
_symmetry.space_group_name_H-M   'P 1'
#
loop_
_entity.id
_entity.type
_entity.pdbx_description
1 polymer ?
#
loop_
_entity_poly.entity_id
_entity_poly.type
_entity_poly.pdbx_seq_one_letter_code
_entity_poly.pdbx_strand_id
1 'polypeptide(L)'
;MNQKRNLASFLICFSFIVLVAVVVAIATLMPKESSFGFMQTLDALNATNATSSATNATSSATNATLSKTKQINSADTKQATDGKSVDIDLQIQPFPVTQNGNSQFKITFLQPSSQTVQVHVDYDFSISKMNSEVFRASSSTGQPLLHTAEGIVSIPYKFNQEGEYSVQVSVMGINFIPIKTEQALFDLKVS
;
A
#
# COMPACT_ATOMS: atom_id res chain seq x y z
N MET A 1 53.28 18.93 2.59
CA MET A 1 51.84 19.02 3.02
C MET A 1 50.94 17.98 2.34
N ASN A 2 51.46 16.81 1.91
CA ASN A 2 50.71 15.81 1.09
C ASN A 2 50.51 14.43 1.75
N GLN A 3 50.93 14.24 3.00
CA GLN A 3 50.89 12.90 3.64
C GLN A 3 49.55 12.58 4.35
N LYS A 4 48.74 13.59 4.69
CA LYS A 4 47.45 13.39 5.39
C LYS A 4 46.30 12.99 4.48
N ARG A 5 46.43 13.19 3.16
CA ARG A 5 45.32 12.87 2.20
C ARG A 5 45.27 11.38 1.83
N ASN A 6 46.40 10.66 1.90
CA ASN A 6 46.44 9.25 1.50
C ASN A 6 45.96 8.29 2.59
N LEU A 7 45.97 8.70 3.86
CA LEU A 7 45.54 7.85 4.97
C LEU A 7 44.01 7.74 5.04
N ALA A 8 43.28 8.81 4.71
CA ALA A 8 41.83 8.80 4.70
C ALA A 8 41.23 7.93 3.57
N SER A 9 41.89 7.94 2.39
CA SER A 9 41.43 7.08 1.27
C SER A 9 41.73 5.60 1.51
N PHE A 10 42.76 5.26 2.27
CA PHE A 10 43.09 3.87 2.61
C PHE A 10 42.09 3.28 3.64
N LEU A 11 41.64 4.08 4.60
CA LEU A 11 40.66 3.64 5.61
C LEU A 11 39.28 3.39 5.00
N ILE A 12 38.87 4.17 3.99
CA ILE A 12 37.56 4.01 3.33
C ILE A 12 37.53 2.73 2.49
N CYS A 13 38.62 2.40 1.78
CA CYS A 13 38.69 1.15 1.02
C CYS A 13 38.68 -0.11 1.90
N PHE A 14 39.32 -0.07 3.07
CA PHE A 14 39.37 -1.23 3.98
C PHE A 14 37.96 -1.51 4.61
N SER A 15 37.20 -0.45 4.91
CA SER A 15 35.86 -0.58 5.46
C SER A 15 34.85 -1.21 4.46
N PHE A 16 35.00 -0.93 3.16
CA PHE A 16 34.14 -1.51 2.12
C PHE A 16 34.42 -3.00 1.87
N ILE A 17 35.67 -3.44 1.96
CA ILE A 17 36.04 -4.85 1.73
C ILE A 17 35.55 -5.74 2.88
N VAL A 18 35.57 -5.27 4.11
CA VAL A 18 35.06 -6.02 5.27
C VAL A 18 33.53 -6.14 5.21
N LEU A 19 32.81 -5.12 4.74
CA LEU A 19 31.34 -5.16 4.63
C LEU A 19 30.87 -6.15 3.56
N VAL A 20 31.57 -6.27 2.43
CA VAL A 20 31.22 -7.23 1.37
C VAL A 20 31.46 -8.67 1.80
N ALA A 21 32.51 -8.94 2.58
CA ALA A 21 32.82 -10.28 3.08
C ALA A 21 31.78 -10.81 4.08
N VAL A 22 31.16 -9.94 4.90
CA VAL A 22 30.13 -10.32 5.85
C VAL A 22 28.79 -10.66 5.16
N VAL A 23 28.45 -9.96 4.08
CA VAL A 23 27.21 -10.21 3.33
C VAL A 23 27.27 -11.55 2.58
N VAL A 24 28.43 -11.96 2.06
CA VAL A 24 28.60 -13.23 1.36
C VAL A 24 28.56 -14.42 2.33
N ALA A 25 29.00 -14.25 3.57
CA ALA A 25 29.01 -15.34 4.57
C ALA A 25 27.60 -15.67 5.13
N ILE A 26 26.63 -14.74 5.07
CA ILE A 26 25.26 -14.95 5.55
C ILE A 26 24.41 -15.70 4.50
N ALA A 27 24.72 -15.59 3.22
CA ALA A 27 23.97 -16.23 2.14
C ALA A 27 24.18 -17.76 2.05
N THR A 28 25.16 -18.35 2.75
CA THR A 28 25.48 -19.79 2.69
C THR A 28 24.94 -20.62 3.83
N LEU A 29 24.17 -20.04 4.78
CA LEU A 29 23.65 -20.70 5.98
C LEU A 29 22.13 -20.89 6.00
N MET A 30 21.45 -20.90 4.85
CA MET A 30 20.01 -21.26 4.82
C MET A 30 19.85 -22.77 4.72
N PRO A 31 19.10 -23.44 5.62
CA PRO A 31 18.78 -24.85 5.51
C PRO A 31 17.83 -25.08 4.33
N LYS A 32 18.17 -26.10 3.55
CA LYS A 32 17.40 -26.59 2.40
C LYS A 32 16.14 -27.27 2.94
N GLU A 33 14.98 -26.68 2.72
CA GLU A 33 13.70 -27.28 3.10
C GLU A 33 13.45 -28.57 2.31
N SER A 34 13.22 -29.66 3.06
CA SER A 34 12.87 -30.97 2.52
C SER A 34 11.40 -30.99 2.11
N SER A 35 11.19 -31.31 0.83
CA SER A 35 9.91 -31.63 0.23
C SER A 35 9.25 -32.80 0.94
N PHE A 36 8.15 -32.59 1.66
CA PHE A 36 7.26 -33.64 2.15
C PHE A 36 6.22 -33.95 1.06
N GLY A 37 6.43 -35.04 0.35
CA GLY A 37 5.47 -35.60 -0.58
C GLY A 37 4.26 -36.19 0.17
N PHE A 38 3.08 -35.64 -0.08
CA PHE A 38 1.82 -36.24 0.37
C PHE A 38 1.28 -37.14 -0.75
N MET A 39 1.34 -38.42 -0.50
CA MET A 39 0.88 -39.51 -1.37
C MET A 39 -0.65 -39.64 -1.22
N GLN A 40 -1.41 -39.31 -2.27
CA GLN A 40 -2.84 -39.63 -2.34
C GLN A 40 -3.02 -41.02 -2.87
N THR A 41 -3.56 -41.92 -2.05
CA THR A 41 -4.09 -43.20 -2.47
C THR A 41 -5.51 -43.04 -3.00
N LEU A 42 -5.70 -43.43 -4.26
CA LEU A 42 -6.99 -43.65 -4.90
C LEU A 42 -7.55 -44.99 -4.42
N ASP A 43 -8.75 -44.96 -3.81
CA ASP A 43 -9.61 -46.13 -3.78
C ASP A 43 -10.96 -45.79 -4.40
N ALA A 44 -11.20 -46.48 -5.54
CA ALA A 44 -12.50 -46.54 -6.18
C ALA A 44 -13.31 -47.64 -5.52
N LEU A 45 -14.59 -47.40 -5.27
CA LEU A 45 -15.69 -48.36 -5.56
C LEU A 45 -17.05 -47.86 -5.03
N ASN A 46 -17.90 -47.79 -5.96
CA ASN A 46 -19.29 -48.32 -5.99
C ASN A 46 -20.45 -47.37 -5.78
N ALA A 47 -21.21 -47.33 -6.86
CA ALA A 47 -22.51 -46.72 -6.98
C ALA A 47 -23.59 -47.50 -6.19
N THR A 48 -24.53 -46.81 -5.58
CA THR A 48 -25.98 -47.13 -5.65
C THR A 48 -26.80 -45.98 -5.06
N ASN A 49 -27.72 -45.51 -5.87
CA ASN A 49 -29.08 -44.96 -5.62
C ASN A 49 -29.45 -44.46 -4.21
N ALA A 50 -29.94 -43.27 -4.14
CA ALA A 50 -31.34 -42.91 -3.89
C ALA A 50 -31.50 -41.64 -3.04
N THR A 51 -32.37 -40.75 -3.51
CA THR A 51 -33.33 -39.95 -2.75
C THR A 51 -32.90 -38.63 -2.17
N SER A 52 -33.41 -37.59 -2.82
CA SER A 52 -33.58 -36.22 -2.42
C SER A 52 -33.73 -35.96 -0.92
N SER A 53 -32.86 -35.12 -0.40
CA SER A 53 -33.18 -34.24 0.74
C SER A 53 -32.47 -32.90 0.50
N ALA A 54 -33.27 -31.88 0.26
CA ALA A 54 -32.83 -30.51 0.22
C ALA A 54 -32.38 -30.10 1.62
N THR A 55 -31.09 -30.08 1.85
CA THR A 55 -30.50 -29.39 3.00
C THR A 55 -30.01 -28.03 2.55
N ASN A 56 -30.68 -27.00 3.10
CA ASN A 56 -30.27 -25.60 3.04
C ASN A 56 -28.78 -25.48 3.40
N ALA A 57 -27.94 -25.31 2.39
CA ALA A 57 -26.63 -24.77 2.58
C ALA A 57 -26.80 -23.28 2.92
N THR A 58 -26.78 -22.97 4.20
CA THR A 58 -26.59 -21.59 4.67
C THR A 58 -25.22 -21.14 4.21
N SER A 59 -25.17 -20.47 3.06
CA SER A 59 -23.99 -19.74 2.64
C SER A 59 -23.76 -18.65 3.67
N SER A 60 -22.73 -18.83 4.50
CA SER A 60 -22.15 -17.74 5.27
C SER A 60 -21.66 -16.69 4.28
N ALA A 61 -22.54 -15.72 3.98
CA ALA A 61 -22.14 -14.51 3.30
C ALA A 61 -21.18 -13.79 4.25
N THR A 62 -19.88 -13.99 4.02
CA THR A 62 -18.88 -13.07 4.50
C THR A 62 -19.24 -11.72 3.92
N ASN A 63 -19.78 -10.83 4.77
CA ASN A 63 -19.94 -9.42 4.47
C ASN A 63 -18.53 -8.83 4.29
N ALA A 64 -17.94 -9.05 3.13
CA ALA A 64 -16.90 -8.19 2.63
C ALA A 64 -17.56 -6.83 2.40
N THR A 65 -17.37 -5.89 3.31
CA THR A 65 -17.70 -4.48 3.08
C THR A 65 -16.96 -4.08 1.81
N LEU A 66 -17.69 -4.04 0.69
CA LEU A 66 -17.13 -3.57 -0.58
C LEU A 66 -16.78 -2.09 -0.35
N SER A 67 -15.50 -1.82 -0.15
CA SER A 67 -14.99 -0.45 -0.18
C SER A 67 -15.35 0.15 -1.53
N LYS A 68 -16.23 1.15 -1.51
CA LYS A 68 -16.69 1.79 -2.74
C LYS A 68 -15.56 2.61 -3.31
N THR A 69 -15.04 2.20 -4.46
CA THR A 69 -14.04 2.96 -5.20
C THR A 69 -14.70 4.14 -5.92
N LYS A 70 -14.04 5.29 -5.89
CA LYS A 70 -14.49 6.51 -6.57
C LYS A 70 -13.60 6.83 -7.77
N GLN A 71 -14.22 6.95 -8.95
CA GLN A 71 -13.51 7.39 -10.15
C GLN A 71 -13.11 8.87 -10.04
N ILE A 72 -11.85 9.18 -10.34
CA ILE A 72 -11.31 10.54 -10.42
C ILE A 72 -11.59 11.08 -11.83
N ASN A 73 -12.55 11.98 -11.94
CA ASN A 73 -12.95 12.62 -13.19
C ASN A 73 -12.63 14.13 -13.21
N SER A 74 -12.05 14.66 -12.15
CA SER A 74 -11.68 16.06 -11.98
C SER A 74 -10.44 16.17 -11.11
N ALA A 75 -9.79 17.34 -11.14
CA ALA A 75 -8.63 17.62 -10.30
C ALA A 75 -8.91 17.53 -8.80
N ASP A 76 -10.16 17.56 -8.40
CA ASP A 76 -10.64 17.53 -7.02
C ASP A 76 -11.73 16.46 -6.87
N THR A 77 -11.54 15.54 -5.93
CA THR A 77 -12.45 14.41 -5.71
C THR A 77 -12.54 14.09 -4.22
N LYS A 78 -13.76 14.14 -3.67
CA LYS A 78 -14.02 13.86 -2.24
C LYS A 78 -14.70 12.51 -2.04
N GLN A 79 -14.24 11.74 -1.02
CA GLN A 79 -14.84 10.47 -0.62
C GLN A 79 -14.65 10.24 0.89
N ALA A 80 -15.68 9.68 1.55
CA ALA A 80 -15.54 9.18 2.92
C ALA A 80 -14.71 7.89 2.94
N THR A 81 -13.97 7.67 4.02
CA THR A 81 -13.40 6.35 4.31
C THR A 81 -14.51 5.31 4.50
N ASP A 82 -14.20 4.03 4.35
CA ASP A 82 -15.15 2.92 4.51
C ASP A 82 -15.77 2.87 5.92
N GLY A 83 -15.01 3.25 6.96
CA GLY A 83 -15.50 3.41 8.33
C GLY A 83 -16.19 4.74 8.62
N LYS A 84 -16.09 5.72 7.69
CA LYS A 84 -16.73 7.05 7.78
C LYS A 84 -16.25 7.93 8.93
N SER A 85 -15.09 7.66 9.49
CA SER A 85 -14.50 8.52 10.53
C SER A 85 -13.86 9.77 9.96
N VAL A 86 -13.51 9.78 8.65
CA VAL A 86 -12.87 10.89 7.94
C VAL A 86 -13.38 10.93 6.51
N ASP A 87 -13.57 12.13 5.99
CA ASP A 87 -13.72 12.38 4.56
C ASP A 87 -12.36 12.76 3.97
N ILE A 88 -12.02 12.19 2.83
CA ILE A 88 -10.80 12.47 2.08
C ILE A 88 -11.12 13.38 0.90
N ASP A 89 -10.54 14.57 0.88
CA ASP A 89 -10.54 15.47 -0.27
C ASP A 89 -9.18 15.31 -0.97
N LEU A 90 -9.20 14.69 -2.15
CA LEU A 90 -8.04 14.36 -2.96
C LEU A 90 -7.97 15.29 -4.16
N GLN A 91 -6.93 16.12 -4.23
CA GLN A 91 -6.62 17.00 -5.36
C GLN A 91 -5.38 16.49 -6.08
N ILE A 92 -5.39 16.52 -7.42
CA ILE A 92 -4.27 16.09 -8.25
C ILE A 92 -3.91 17.21 -9.22
N GLN A 93 -2.64 17.56 -9.28
CA GLN A 93 -2.11 18.59 -10.18
C GLN A 93 -0.83 18.10 -10.87
N PRO A 94 -0.68 18.31 -12.20
CA PRO A 94 -1.71 18.74 -13.15
C PRO A 94 -2.81 17.69 -13.37
N PHE A 95 -3.97 18.12 -13.82
CA PHE A 95 -5.05 17.22 -14.26
C PHE A 95 -5.50 17.63 -15.68
N PRO A 96 -5.70 16.70 -16.63
CA PRO A 96 -5.53 15.26 -16.50
C PRO A 96 -4.07 14.86 -16.29
N VAL A 97 -3.89 13.68 -15.67
CA VAL A 97 -2.57 13.14 -15.38
C VAL A 97 -2.00 12.46 -16.62
N THR A 98 -0.74 12.75 -16.94
CA THR A 98 -0.06 12.20 -18.11
C THR A 98 1.14 11.35 -17.73
N GLN A 99 1.46 10.37 -18.59
CA GLN A 99 2.67 9.57 -18.46
C GLN A 99 3.92 10.47 -18.44
N ASN A 100 4.89 10.13 -17.62
CA ASN A 100 6.14 10.86 -17.40
C ASN A 100 5.97 12.29 -16.85
N GLY A 101 4.72 12.74 -16.59
CA GLY A 101 4.42 13.99 -15.90
C GLY A 101 4.72 13.89 -14.40
N ASN A 102 5.17 15.00 -13.82
CA ASN A 102 5.25 15.13 -12.37
C ASN A 102 3.88 15.50 -11.84
N SER A 103 3.27 14.61 -11.07
CA SER A 103 1.98 14.86 -10.43
C SER A 103 2.17 15.11 -8.95
N GLN A 104 1.31 15.93 -8.37
CA GLN A 104 1.25 16.16 -6.93
C GLN A 104 -0.15 15.85 -6.44
N PHE A 105 -0.23 14.96 -5.48
CA PHE A 105 -1.44 14.64 -4.74
C PHE A 105 -1.48 15.51 -3.49
N LYS A 106 -2.50 16.36 -3.38
CA LYS A 106 -2.81 17.05 -2.15
C LYS A 106 -3.99 16.36 -1.50
N ILE A 107 -3.80 15.88 -0.28
CA ILE A 107 -4.80 15.19 0.52
C ILE A 107 -5.19 16.08 1.67
N THR A 108 -6.48 16.38 1.80
CA THR A 108 -7.04 17.06 2.96
C THR A 108 -7.94 16.09 3.70
N PHE A 109 -7.63 15.84 4.97
CA PHE A 109 -8.48 15.08 5.85
C PHE A 109 -9.55 15.99 6.42
N LEU A 110 -10.81 15.62 6.29
CA LEU A 110 -11.95 16.43 6.74
C LEU A 110 -12.75 15.66 7.78
N GLN A 111 -13.33 16.36 8.72
CA GLN A 111 -14.32 15.78 9.63
C GLN A 111 -15.52 15.27 8.84
N PRO A 112 -16.18 14.18 9.27
CA PRO A 112 -17.26 13.54 8.52
C PRO A 112 -18.37 14.54 8.13
N SER A 113 -18.75 14.52 6.85
CA SER A 113 -19.79 15.37 6.29
C SER A 113 -19.59 16.89 6.52
N SER A 114 -18.34 17.31 6.65
CA SER A 114 -17.93 18.69 6.97
C SER A 114 -16.92 19.21 5.95
N GLN A 115 -16.62 20.50 6.02
CA GLN A 115 -15.47 21.14 5.38
C GLN A 115 -14.37 21.48 6.39
N THR A 116 -14.55 21.10 7.66
CA THR A 116 -13.58 21.33 8.72
C THR A 116 -12.44 20.34 8.60
N VAL A 117 -11.21 20.82 8.57
CA VAL A 117 -10.03 19.97 8.52
C VAL A 117 -9.91 19.13 9.79
N GLN A 118 -9.70 17.83 9.63
CA GLN A 118 -9.34 16.91 10.71
C GLN A 118 -7.84 16.97 10.91
N VAL A 119 -7.41 17.48 12.06
CA VAL A 119 -5.99 17.56 12.45
C VAL A 119 -5.51 16.27 13.14
N HIS A 120 -4.19 16.11 13.25
CA HIS A 120 -3.54 14.98 13.94
C HIS A 120 -4.04 13.62 13.42
N VAL A 121 -3.76 13.35 12.13
CA VAL A 121 -4.16 12.11 11.46
C VAL A 121 -2.93 11.24 11.21
N ASP A 122 -3.01 9.97 11.62
CA ASP A 122 -2.07 8.93 11.25
C ASP A 122 -2.59 8.24 10.00
N TYR A 123 -1.77 8.20 8.95
CA TYR A 123 -2.20 7.78 7.63
C TYR A 123 -1.11 7.05 6.85
N ASP A 124 -1.50 6.45 5.74
CA ASP A 124 -0.61 6.05 4.66
C ASP A 124 -1.27 6.32 3.30
N PHE A 125 -0.45 6.41 2.27
CA PHE A 125 -0.87 6.64 0.90
C PHE A 125 -0.17 5.63 -0.01
N SER A 126 -0.93 4.96 -0.86
CA SER A 126 -0.36 4.03 -1.83
C SER A 126 -0.99 4.15 -3.20
N ILE A 127 -0.23 3.76 -4.22
CA ILE A 127 -0.66 3.68 -5.62
C ILE A 127 -0.41 2.26 -6.09
N SER A 128 -1.41 1.68 -6.73
CA SER A 128 -1.34 0.34 -7.33
C SER A 128 -1.69 0.40 -8.81
N LYS A 129 -1.11 -0.51 -9.60
CA LYS A 129 -1.45 -0.76 -11.00
C LYS A 129 -1.69 -2.26 -11.17
N MET A 130 -2.82 -2.66 -11.76
CA MET A 130 -3.17 -4.08 -11.94
C MET A 130 -3.04 -4.90 -10.63
N ASN A 131 -3.54 -4.37 -9.51
CA ASN A 131 -3.46 -4.96 -8.18
C ASN A 131 -2.03 -5.14 -7.60
N SER A 132 -1.01 -4.56 -8.25
CA SER A 132 0.36 -4.53 -7.74
C SER A 132 0.67 -3.15 -7.20
N GLU A 133 1.11 -3.05 -5.97
CA GLU A 133 1.55 -1.79 -5.38
C GLU A 133 2.82 -1.30 -6.09
N VAL A 134 2.77 -0.08 -6.61
CA VAL A 134 3.90 0.58 -7.31
C VAL A 134 4.51 1.72 -6.51
N PHE A 135 3.79 2.19 -5.49
CA PHE A 135 4.25 3.23 -4.58
C PHE A 135 3.55 3.15 -3.24
N ARG A 136 4.30 3.40 -2.16
CA ARG A 136 3.78 3.59 -0.80
C ARG A 136 4.57 4.70 -0.12
N ALA A 137 3.86 5.69 0.41
CA ALA A 137 4.49 6.87 0.97
C ALA A 137 5.26 6.55 2.26
N SER A 138 4.73 5.72 3.14
CA SER A 138 5.43 5.29 4.37
C SER A 138 6.74 4.56 4.05
N SER A 139 6.75 3.67 3.05
CA SER A 139 7.96 2.96 2.62
C SER A 139 9.01 3.90 2.05
N SER A 140 8.60 4.93 1.30
CA SER A 140 9.53 5.91 0.72
C SER A 140 10.21 6.80 1.76
N THR A 141 9.59 6.97 2.93
CA THR A 141 10.14 7.74 4.05
C THR A 141 10.83 6.85 5.10
N GLY A 142 10.72 5.51 4.97
CA GLY A 142 11.24 4.56 5.95
C GLY A 142 10.46 4.55 7.28
N GLN A 143 9.24 5.09 7.30
CA GLN A 143 8.38 5.14 8.47
C GLN A 143 7.32 4.02 8.39
N PRO A 144 6.90 3.42 9.51
CA PRO A 144 5.82 2.41 9.50
C PRO A 144 4.44 3.01 9.19
N LEU A 145 4.24 4.28 9.47
CA LEU A 145 3.07 5.10 9.14
C LEU A 145 3.50 6.57 9.08
N LEU A 146 2.66 7.42 8.49
CA LEU A 146 2.88 8.85 8.41
C LEU A 146 1.92 9.58 9.34
N HIS A 147 2.34 10.75 9.83
CA HIS A 147 1.53 11.63 10.67
C HIS A 147 1.43 13.01 10.05
N THR A 148 0.23 13.59 10.08
CA THR A 148 0.04 15.02 9.78
C THR A 148 -0.61 15.73 10.96
N ALA A 149 0.06 16.75 11.46
CA ALA A 149 -0.51 17.60 12.50
C ALA A 149 -1.57 18.56 11.95
N GLU A 150 -1.42 18.96 10.69
CA GLU A 150 -2.28 19.96 10.04
C GLU A 150 -3.48 19.36 9.31
N GLY A 151 -3.52 18.05 9.11
CA GLY A 151 -4.57 17.37 8.36
C GLY A 151 -4.53 17.64 6.86
N ILE A 152 -3.41 18.17 6.34
CA ILE A 152 -3.17 18.44 4.94
C ILE A 152 -1.77 17.93 4.59
N VAL A 153 -1.67 17.18 3.49
CA VAL A 153 -0.39 16.64 3.02
C VAL A 153 -0.27 16.76 1.51
N SER A 154 0.97 16.80 1.03
CA SER A 154 1.28 16.85 -0.40
C SER A 154 2.30 15.78 -0.73
N ILE A 155 1.97 14.90 -1.67
CA ILE A 155 2.77 13.73 -2.06
C ILE A 155 3.08 13.82 -3.56
N PRO A 156 4.35 14.00 -3.95
CA PRO A 156 4.73 13.99 -5.36
C PRO A 156 4.83 12.55 -5.86
N TYR A 157 4.38 12.32 -7.09
CA TYR A 157 4.56 11.05 -7.77
C TYR A 157 4.70 11.24 -9.29
N LYS A 158 5.55 10.44 -9.92
CA LYS A 158 5.74 10.42 -11.38
C LYS A 158 5.26 9.10 -11.94
N PHE A 159 4.26 9.15 -12.81
CA PHE A 159 3.73 7.97 -13.49
C PHE A 159 4.64 7.60 -14.67
N ASN A 160 5.27 6.44 -14.63
CA ASN A 160 6.16 5.97 -15.70
C ASN A 160 5.40 5.28 -16.86
N GLN A 161 4.13 4.98 -16.68
CA GLN A 161 3.30 4.27 -17.65
C GLN A 161 1.89 4.84 -17.64
N GLU A 162 1.24 4.84 -18.81
CA GLU A 162 -0.19 5.11 -18.93
C GLU A 162 -1.05 3.93 -18.43
N GLY A 163 -2.34 4.16 -18.25
CA GLY A 163 -3.34 3.15 -17.88
C GLY A 163 -4.11 3.48 -16.63
N GLU A 164 -4.83 2.48 -16.11
CA GLU A 164 -5.63 2.60 -14.89
C GLU A 164 -4.79 2.31 -13.66
N TYR A 165 -4.93 3.16 -12.65
CA TYR A 165 -4.30 3.06 -11.34
C TYR A 165 -5.35 3.15 -10.25
N SER A 166 -5.09 2.46 -9.14
CA SER A 166 -5.85 2.62 -7.90
C SER A 166 -5.01 3.42 -6.92
N VAL A 167 -5.59 4.47 -6.36
CA VAL A 167 -5.01 5.32 -5.32
C VAL A 167 -5.74 5.05 -4.03
N GLN A 168 -5.00 4.73 -2.97
CA GLN A 168 -5.55 4.42 -1.65
C GLN A 168 -5.02 5.38 -0.60
N VAL A 169 -5.92 5.94 0.19
CA VAL A 169 -5.60 6.66 1.42
C VAL A 169 -6.11 5.83 2.58
N SER A 170 -5.20 5.43 3.47
CA SER A 170 -5.51 4.68 4.69
C SER A 170 -5.39 5.58 5.90
N VAL A 171 -6.35 5.53 6.82
CA VAL A 171 -6.35 6.26 8.10
C VAL A 171 -6.29 5.26 9.24
N MET A 172 -5.33 5.44 10.15
CA MET A 172 -5.02 4.50 11.22
C MET A 172 -5.10 5.13 12.61
N GLY A 173 -5.20 6.47 12.70
CA GLY A 173 -5.32 7.20 13.96
C GLY A 173 -5.87 8.60 13.74
N ILE A 174 -6.58 9.12 14.73
CA ILE A 174 -7.16 10.48 14.74
C ILE A 174 -6.94 11.07 16.12
N ASN A 175 -6.43 12.31 16.21
CA ASN A 175 -6.15 13.00 17.48
C ASN A 175 -5.30 12.15 18.43
N PHE A 176 -4.27 11.46 17.90
CA PHE A 176 -3.38 10.57 18.63
C PHE A 176 -4.05 9.29 19.20
N ILE A 177 -5.28 9.00 18.79
CA ILE A 177 -6.02 7.79 19.18
C ILE A 177 -5.99 6.82 17.99
N PRO A 178 -5.38 5.63 18.13
CA PRO A 178 -5.45 4.60 17.08
C PRO A 178 -6.89 4.17 16.81
N ILE A 179 -7.23 4.00 15.54
CA ILE A 179 -8.51 3.46 15.11
C ILE A 179 -8.30 2.19 14.29
N LYS A 180 -9.38 1.42 14.08
CA LYS A 180 -9.34 0.38 13.04
C LYS A 180 -9.02 1.06 11.71
N THR A 181 -8.06 0.51 10.97
CA THR A 181 -7.69 1.06 9.66
C THR A 181 -8.91 1.21 8.76
N GLU A 182 -9.14 2.42 8.29
CA GLU A 182 -10.17 2.78 7.33
C GLU A 182 -9.54 3.24 6.03
N GLN A 183 -10.23 3.06 4.91
CA GLN A 183 -9.67 3.32 3.59
C GLN A 183 -10.63 4.12 2.71
N ALA A 184 -10.06 5.02 1.91
CA ALA A 184 -10.71 5.62 0.76
C ALA A 184 -9.98 5.19 -0.51
N LEU A 185 -10.72 4.68 -1.51
CA LEU A 185 -10.19 4.14 -2.75
C LEU A 185 -10.64 4.98 -3.93
N PHE A 186 -9.68 5.33 -4.80
CA PHE A 186 -9.92 6.15 -5.99
C PHE A 186 -9.32 5.46 -7.21
N ASP A 187 -10.04 5.46 -8.33
CA ASP A 187 -9.53 5.04 -9.62
C ASP A 187 -9.07 6.25 -10.43
N LEU A 188 -7.85 6.19 -10.93
CA LEU A 188 -7.19 7.25 -11.68
C LEU A 188 -6.75 6.73 -13.05
N LYS A 189 -7.15 7.43 -14.11
CA LYS A 189 -6.64 7.18 -15.46
C LYS A 189 -5.46 8.10 -15.75
N VAL A 190 -4.38 7.51 -16.23
CA VAL A 190 -3.17 8.19 -16.71
C VAL A 190 -3.07 8.01 -18.23
N SER A 191 -2.91 9.09 -18.96
CA SER A 191 -2.85 9.13 -20.43
C SER A 191 -1.47 9.57 -20.96
#